data_a3a4114d17a853207d42c192780bc313
#
_entry.id   a3a4114d17a853207d42c192780bc313
#
_cell.length_a   1.000
_cell.length_b   1.000
_cell.length_c   1.000
_cell.angle_alpha   90.00
_cell.angle_beta   90.00
_cell.angle_gamma   90.00
#
_symmetry.space_group_name_H-M   'P 1'
#
loop_
_entity.id
_entity.type
_entity.pdbx_description
1 polymer ?
#
loop_
_entity_poly.entity_id
_entity_poly.type
_entity_poly.pdbx_seq_one_letter_code
_entity_poly.pdbx_strand_id
1 'polypeptide(L)'
;MSSTTSQHGASQRHVVVTDQEYELPYSKGLMASSIMATGLAPARAFHVAEVIEGRLHGLHESSITRDELNVLALAVLGDEVGTRYADSFAKWQMVNRLELPLVVLLGGATGVGKSTIATMLASRLGITRVIPTDAIREVLRSAFTEDIFPTIHTSSFDAARLVRHPLPRGADPVVVGFRDQASAVAVGVDALLRRAIEEGTNLIIEGAHLVPGFLDRKQFEGQAVVVPMVVTVDDEELHRSHFAIRALETRNRPAERYLDFFDHIRKLQKYIKSLALQHGVPIVPSYNLDATLSQVIDLVVGQAIDAVPHHAVQQDAVQPHAVPQHAVPQHAVPQHAVPQHSGQPERGTR
;
A
#
# COMPACT_ATOMS: atom_id res chain seq x y z
N MET A 1 -8.61 -55.12 -29.77
CA MET A 1 -7.58 -54.95 -28.74
C MET A 1 -7.07 -53.53 -28.83
N SER A 2 -7.71 -52.64 -28.09
CA SER A 2 -7.39 -51.20 -28.07
C SER A 2 -6.82 -50.89 -26.70
N SER A 3 -5.54 -50.60 -26.67
CA SER A 3 -4.80 -50.20 -25.46
C SER A 3 -5.08 -48.71 -25.17
N THR A 4 -5.86 -48.46 -24.14
CA THR A 4 -6.11 -47.13 -23.59
C THR A 4 -4.92 -46.73 -22.72
N THR A 5 -4.12 -45.78 -23.22
CA THR A 5 -3.00 -45.20 -22.46
C THR A 5 -3.58 -44.17 -21.51
N SER A 6 -3.63 -44.50 -20.22
CA SER A 6 -3.93 -43.56 -19.14
C SER A 6 -2.82 -42.52 -19.01
N GLN A 7 -3.09 -41.27 -19.43
CA GLN A 7 -2.26 -40.14 -19.04
C GLN A 7 -2.52 -39.86 -17.55
N HIS A 8 -1.57 -40.23 -16.71
CA HIS A 8 -1.53 -39.76 -15.31
C HIS A 8 -1.19 -38.25 -15.36
N GLY A 9 -2.15 -37.43 -15.09
CA GLY A 9 -1.94 -36.02 -14.79
C GLY A 9 -0.96 -35.91 -13.62
N ALA A 10 0.18 -35.28 -13.84
CA ALA A 10 1.10 -34.94 -12.77
C ALA A 10 0.33 -34.06 -11.77
N SER A 11 0.04 -34.58 -10.59
CA SER A 11 -0.48 -33.83 -9.47
C SER A 11 0.51 -32.70 -9.18
N GLN A 12 0.13 -31.46 -9.46
CA GLN A 12 0.91 -30.30 -9.05
C GLN A 12 1.01 -30.34 -7.52
N ARG A 13 2.20 -30.62 -7.01
CA ARG A 13 2.48 -30.55 -5.58
C ARG A 13 2.36 -29.09 -5.17
N HIS A 14 1.33 -28.75 -4.41
CA HIS A 14 1.20 -27.45 -3.81
C HIS A 14 2.14 -27.37 -2.58
N VAL A 15 3.03 -26.38 -2.60
CA VAL A 15 3.85 -26.06 -1.44
C VAL A 15 2.95 -25.37 -0.42
N VAL A 16 2.95 -25.86 0.82
CA VAL A 16 2.16 -25.31 1.92
C VAL A 16 3.02 -24.30 2.67
N VAL A 17 2.47 -23.10 2.89
CA VAL A 17 3.09 -22.06 3.72
C VAL A 17 2.54 -22.22 5.14
N THR A 18 3.43 -22.50 6.09
CA THR A 18 3.10 -22.62 7.50
C THR A 18 3.31 -21.29 8.22
N ASP A 19 2.29 -20.80 8.89
CA ASP A 19 2.36 -19.71 9.87
C ASP A 19 1.91 -20.27 11.23
N GLN A 20 2.23 -19.60 12.33
CA GLN A 20 2.11 -20.11 13.71
C GLN A 20 0.84 -20.92 14.04
N GLU A 21 -0.29 -20.65 13.37
CA GLU A 21 -1.58 -21.31 13.60
C GLU A 21 -2.24 -21.90 12.34
N TYR A 22 -1.71 -21.61 11.13
CA TYR A 22 -2.39 -21.96 9.87
C TYR A 22 -1.44 -22.53 8.84
N GLU A 23 -1.94 -23.50 8.09
CA GLU A 23 -1.30 -24.05 6.91
C GLU A 23 -2.12 -23.66 5.68
N LEU A 24 -1.55 -22.86 4.79
CA LEU A 24 -2.19 -22.43 3.55
C LEU A 24 -1.33 -22.80 2.35
N PRO A 25 -1.93 -23.26 1.24
CA PRO A 25 -1.16 -23.45 0.02
C PRO A 25 -0.59 -22.10 -0.46
N TYR A 26 0.64 -22.14 -1.02
CA TYR A 26 1.22 -20.94 -1.64
C TYR A 26 0.26 -20.34 -2.65
N SER A 27 0.05 -19.03 -2.56
CA SER A 27 -0.80 -18.28 -3.47
C SER A 27 0.02 -17.23 -4.21
N LYS A 28 0.22 -17.47 -5.51
CA LYS A 28 0.86 -16.51 -6.42
C LYS A 28 0.16 -15.14 -6.39
N GLY A 29 -1.16 -15.13 -6.33
CA GLY A 29 -1.93 -13.88 -6.25
C GLY A 29 -1.67 -13.07 -4.99
N LEU A 30 -1.61 -13.73 -3.82
CA LEU A 30 -1.30 -13.07 -2.55
C LEU A 30 0.16 -12.58 -2.53
N MET A 31 1.10 -13.37 -3.04
CA MET A 31 2.49 -12.95 -3.16
C MET A 31 2.63 -11.76 -4.10
N ALA A 32 2.00 -11.79 -5.28
CA ALA A 32 2.01 -10.65 -6.21
C ALA A 32 1.40 -9.40 -5.57
N SER A 33 0.32 -9.53 -4.80
CA SER A 33 -0.28 -8.41 -4.05
C SER A 33 0.70 -7.82 -3.03
N SER A 34 1.41 -8.65 -2.26
CA SER A 34 2.44 -8.20 -1.32
C SER A 34 3.61 -7.50 -2.02
N ILE A 35 4.00 -7.99 -3.20
CA ILE A 35 5.05 -7.37 -4.01
C ILE A 35 4.59 -6.03 -4.60
N MET A 36 3.32 -5.90 -5.00
CA MET A 36 2.77 -4.62 -5.49
C MET A 36 2.85 -3.49 -4.45
N ALA A 37 2.85 -3.82 -3.14
CA ALA A 37 3.06 -2.85 -2.07
C ALA A 37 4.43 -2.16 -2.13
N THR A 38 5.40 -2.72 -2.86
CA THR A 38 6.70 -2.08 -3.11
C THR A 38 6.67 -0.97 -4.17
N GLY A 39 5.52 -0.74 -4.80
CA GLY A 39 5.37 0.16 -5.94
C GLY A 39 5.60 -0.51 -7.30
N LEU A 40 5.90 -1.82 -7.35
CA LEU A 40 6.11 -2.55 -8.59
C LEU A 40 4.78 -2.67 -9.38
N ALA A 41 4.85 -2.52 -10.71
CA ALA A 41 3.68 -2.66 -11.58
C ALA A 41 3.08 -4.08 -11.50
N PRO A 42 1.74 -4.24 -11.61
CA PRO A 42 1.06 -5.53 -11.39
C PRO A 42 1.62 -6.67 -12.23
N ALA A 43 1.83 -6.46 -13.54
CA ALA A 43 2.38 -7.49 -14.43
C ALA A 43 3.77 -7.96 -14.01
N ARG A 44 4.63 -7.04 -13.55
CA ARG A 44 5.98 -7.36 -13.08
C ARG A 44 5.94 -8.07 -11.72
N ALA A 45 5.04 -7.67 -10.82
CA ALA A 45 4.83 -8.32 -9.52
C ALA A 45 4.35 -9.77 -9.69
N PHE A 46 3.44 -10.01 -10.63
CA PHE A 46 2.99 -11.37 -10.97
C PHE A 46 4.11 -12.23 -11.52
N HIS A 47 4.94 -11.69 -12.40
CA HIS A 47 6.12 -12.41 -12.94
C HIS A 47 7.09 -12.81 -11.81
N VAL A 48 7.42 -11.89 -10.89
CA VAL A 48 8.27 -12.19 -9.73
C VAL A 48 7.65 -13.29 -8.86
N ALA A 49 6.33 -13.24 -8.63
CA ALA A 49 5.62 -14.27 -7.87
C ALA A 49 5.65 -15.64 -8.57
N GLU A 50 5.67 -15.69 -9.92
CA GLU A 50 5.89 -16.93 -10.69
C GLU A 50 7.30 -17.49 -10.53
N VAL A 51 8.31 -16.62 -10.52
CA VAL A 51 9.70 -17.03 -10.29
C VAL A 51 9.85 -17.59 -8.87
N ILE A 52 9.22 -16.97 -7.86
CA ILE A 52 9.20 -17.51 -6.48
C ILE A 52 8.54 -18.89 -6.46
N GLU A 53 7.37 -19.06 -7.09
CA GLU A 53 6.68 -20.35 -7.20
C GLU A 53 7.58 -21.43 -7.83
N GLY A 54 8.29 -21.08 -8.91
CA GLY A 54 9.24 -21.99 -9.55
C GLY A 54 10.39 -22.40 -8.63
N ARG A 55 10.95 -21.48 -7.86
CA ARG A 55 12.01 -21.79 -6.88
C ARG A 55 11.47 -22.65 -5.74
N LEU A 56 10.24 -22.41 -5.24
CA LEU A 56 9.57 -23.25 -4.23
C LEU A 56 9.42 -24.70 -4.69
N HIS A 57 8.98 -24.91 -5.92
CA HIS A 57 8.85 -26.27 -6.48
C HIS A 57 10.21 -26.99 -6.60
N GLY A 58 11.31 -26.24 -6.72
CA GLY A 58 12.68 -26.78 -6.77
C GLY A 58 13.26 -27.18 -5.41
N LEU A 59 12.67 -26.72 -4.29
CA LEU A 59 13.21 -26.99 -2.94
C LEU A 59 12.94 -28.42 -2.45
N HIS A 60 12.18 -29.27 -3.19
CA HIS A 60 11.79 -30.64 -2.79
C HIS A 60 11.04 -30.75 -1.45
N GLU A 61 10.80 -29.66 -0.77
CA GLU A 61 10.03 -29.60 0.48
C GLU A 61 8.54 -29.42 0.18
N SER A 62 7.69 -30.05 1.00
CA SER A 62 6.23 -29.95 0.87
C SER A 62 5.67 -28.72 1.61
N SER A 63 6.45 -28.14 2.52
CA SER A 63 6.07 -26.98 3.32
C SER A 63 7.24 -26.02 3.48
N ILE A 64 6.93 -24.75 3.65
CA ILE A 64 7.87 -23.64 3.92
C ILE A 64 7.25 -22.72 4.96
N THR A 65 8.06 -22.22 5.90
CA THR A 65 7.60 -21.23 6.84
C THR A 65 7.42 -19.86 6.15
N ARG A 66 6.59 -19.00 6.75
CA ARG A 66 6.40 -17.62 6.26
C ARG A 66 7.71 -16.83 6.22
N ASP A 67 8.59 -17.05 7.20
CA ASP A 67 9.88 -16.34 7.25
C ASP A 67 10.84 -16.83 6.16
N GLU A 68 10.92 -18.13 5.91
CA GLU A 68 11.71 -18.69 4.81
C GLU A 68 11.17 -18.21 3.45
N LEU A 69 9.84 -18.16 3.29
CA LEU A 69 9.21 -17.60 2.08
C LEU A 69 9.58 -16.13 1.89
N ASN A 70 9.59 -15.33 2.96
CA ASN A 70 10.00 -13.92 2.89
C ASN A 70 11.47 -13.77 2.50
N VAL A 71 12.37 -14.60 3.06
CA VAL A 71 13.79 -14.62 2.67
C VAL A 71 13.96 -14.97 1.19
N LEU A 72 13.25 -15.99 0.71
CA LEU A 72 13.24 -16.36 -0.70
C LEU A 72 12.72 -15.22 -1.59
N ALA A 73 11.62 -14.58 -1.18
CA ALA A 73 11.04 -13.46 -1.91
C ALA A 73 11.99 -12.26 -2.01
N LEU A 74 12.71 -11.93 -0.91
CA LEU A 74 13.74 -10.87 -0.91
C LEU A 74 14.87 -11.17 -1.88
N ALA A 75 15.38 -12.41 -1.90
CA ALA A 75 16.43 -12.82 -2.81
C ALA A 75 15.98 -12.70 -4.29
N VAL A 76 14.77 -13.23 -4.60
CA VAL A 76 14.21 -13.16 -5.97
C VAL A 76 13.96 -11.70 -6.39
N LEU A 77 13.43 -10.86 -5.51
CA LEU A 77 13.23 -9.44 -5.80
C LEU A 77 14.56 -8.73 -6.10
N GLY A 78 15.59 -9.01 -5.30
CA GLY A 78 16.93 -8.45 -5.52
C GLY A 78 17.47 -8.82 -6.92
N ASP A 79 17.34 -10.09 -7.30
CA ASP A 79 17.83 -10.62 -8.57
C ASP A 79 17.03 -10.11 -9.78
N GLU A 80 15.70 -10.12 -9.71
CA GLU A 80 14.79 -9.89 -10.85
C GLU A 80 14.47 -8.41 -11.10
N VAL A 81 14.40 -7.57 -10.04
CA VAL A 81 13.93 -6.20 -10.16
C VAL A 81 14.80 -5.19 -9.40
N GLY A 82 15.75 -5.65 -8.61
CA GLY A 82 16.76 -4.85 -7.92
C GLY A 82 16.48 -4.63 -6.44
N THR A 83 17.56 -4.27 -5.72
CA THR A 83 17.59 -4.15 -4.25
C THR A 83 16.58 -3.15 -3.70
N ARG A 84 16.29 -2.06 -4.42
CA ARG A 84 15.29 -1.07 -4.02
C ARG A 84 13.93 -1.73 -3.72
N TYR A 85 13.47 -2.64 -4.57
CA TYR A 85 12.18 -3.32 -4.38
C TYR A 85 12.25 -4.36 -3.27
N ALA A 86 13.40 -5.04 -3.12
CA ALA A 86 13.63 -5.94 -1.98
C ALA A 86 13.58 -5.18 -0.65
N ASP A 87 14.27 -4.02 -0.55
CA ASP A 87 14.24 -3.18 0.65
C ASP A 87 12.81 -2.67 0.97
N SER A 88 12.07 -2.25 -0.06
CA SER A 88 10.67 -1.81 0.10
C SER A 88 9.77 -2.98 0.55
N PHE A 89 10.01 -4.19 0.05
CA PHE A 89 9.29 -5.39 0.47
C PHE A 89 9.58 -5.75 1.93
N ALA A 90 10.86 -5.72 2.35
CA ALA A 90 11.23 -5.93 3.74
C ALA A 90 10.51 -4.94 4.68
N LYS A 91 10.52 -3.65 4.34
CA LYS A 91 9.82 -2.61 5.08
C LYS A 91 8.31 -2.87 5.15
N TRP A 92 7.70 -3.27 4.04
CA TRP A 92 6.28 -3.60 4.00
C TRP A 92 5.94 -4.83 4.85
N GLN A 93 6.80 -5.85 4.86
CA GLN A 93 6.63 -7.00 5.75
C GLN A 93 6.68 -6.60 7.23
N MET A 94 7.51 -5.63 7.62
CA MET A 94 7.51 -5.07 8.98
C MET A 94 6.17 -4.39 9.31
N VAL A 95 5.61 -3.60 8.36
CA VAL A 95 4.30 -2.95 8.55
C VAL A 95 3.18 -3.98 8.70
N ASN A 96 3.21 -5.07 7.92
CA ASN A 96 2.21 -6.13 8.01
C ASN A 96 2.27 -6.96 9.32
N ARG A 97 3.37 -6.87 10.07
CA ARG A 97 3.52 -7.50 11.39
C ARG A 97 3.07 -6.59 12.53
N LEU A 98 2.71 -5.32 12.23
CA LEU A 98 2.20 -4.44 13.25
C LEU A 98 0.85 -4.95 13.76
N GLU A 99 0.70 -5.04 15.05
CA GLU A 99 -0.57 -5.36 15.71
C GLU A 99 -1.56 -4.19 15.66
N LEU A 100 -1.08 -3.00 15.28
CA LEU A 100 -1.87 -1.78 15.21
C LEU A 100 -2.49 -1.61 13.81
N PRO A 101 -3.78 -1.24 13.72
CA PRO A 101 -4.41 -0.95 12.45
C PRO A 101 -3.78 0.27 11.76
N LEU A 102 -3.59 0.17 10.45
CA LEU A 102 -3.11 1.24 9.59
C LEU A 102 -4.31 2.05 9.05
N VAL A 103 -4.33 3.34 9.35
CA VAL A 103 -5.35 4.28 8.86
C VAL A 103 -4.70 5.35 8.00
N VAL A 104 -5.02 5.38 6.71
CA VAL A 104 -4.53 6.41 5.78
C VAL A 104 -5.61 7.47 5.56
N LEU A 105 -5.24 8.74 5.75
CA LEU A 105 -6.12 9.89 5.55
C LEU A 105 -5.64 10.71 4.35
N LEU A 106 -6.35 10.59 3.22
CA LEU A 106 -5.98 11.21 1.96
C LEU A 106 -6.82 12.47 1.68
N GLY A 107 -6.35 13.63 2.15
CA GLY A 107 -6.99 14.93 1.98
C GLY A 107 -6.64 15.62 0.66
N GLY A 108 -7.33 16.74 0.38
CA GLY A 108 -7.06 17.60 -0.78
C GLY A 108 -8.35 18.08 -1.47
N ALA A 109 -8.26 19.10 -2.30
CA ALA A 109 -9.40 19.69 -2.99
C ALA A 109 -10.07 18.72 -3.99
N THR A 110 -11.25 19.09 -4.48
CA THR A 110 -11.95 18.34 -5.52
C THR A 110 -11.10 18.33 -6.82
N GLY A 111 -11.04 17.19 -7.51
CA GLY A 111 -10.35 17.06 -8.80
C GLY A 111 -8.85 16.77 -8.77
N VAL A 112 -8.22 16.60 -7.59
CA VAL A 112 -6.77 16.32 -7.50
C VAL A 112 -6.39 14.84 -7.60
N GLY A 113 -7.32 13.93 -7.91
CA GLY A 113 -7.03 12.50 -8.12
C GLY A 113 -7.09 11.62 -6.86
N LYS A 114 -7.53 12.12 -5.69
CA LYS A 114 -7.57 11.37 -4.42
C LYS A 114 -8.22 10.00 -4.50
N SER A 115 -9.42 9.90 -5.08
CA SER A 115 -10.18 8.64 -5.14
C SER A 115 -9.45 7.58 -5.98
N THR A 116 -8.80 7.98 -7.08
CA THR A 116 -7.98 7.08 -7.90
C THR A 116 -6.77 6.59 -7.11
N ILE A 117 -6.05 7.52 -6.45
CA ILE A 117 -4.89 7.19 -5.61
C ILE A 117 -5.32 6.27 -4.47
N ALA A 118 -6.42 6.56 -3.77
CA ALA A 118 -6.94 5.76 -2.66
C ALA A 118 -7.28 4.32 -3.10
N THR A 119 -7.96 4.16 -4.23
CA THR A 119 -8.32 2.84 -4.78
C THR A 119 -7.07 2.04 -5.16
N MET A 120 -6.10 2.67 -5.84
CA MET A 120 -4.85 1.99 -6.22
C MET A 120 -3.98 1.66 -5.01
N LEU A 121 -3.90 2.56 -4.03
CA LEU A 121 -3.21 2.32 -2.76
C LEU A 121 -3.84 1.15 -2.02
N ALA A 122 -5.16 1.13 -1.89
CA ALA A 122 -5.91 0.05 -1.26
C ALA A 122 -5.60 -1.32 -1.88
N SER A 123 -5.63 -1.38 -3.22
CA SER A 123 -5.28 -2.59 -3.97
C SER A 123 -3.84 -3.04 -3.72
N ARG A 124 -2.88 -2.11 -3.65
CA ARG A 124 -1.47 -2.44 -3.45
C ARG A 124 -1.15 -2.85 -2.01
N LEU A 125 -1.81 -2.23 -1.02
CA LEU A 125 -1.60 -2.52 0.39
C LEU A 125 -2.53 -3.62 0.94
N GLY A 126 -3.39 -4.21 0.10
CA GLY A 126 -4.36 -5.21 0.54
C GLY A 126 -5.44 -4.65 1.49
N ILE A 127 -5.67 -3.33 1.48
CA ILE A 127 -6.68 -2.69 2.32
C ILE A 127 -8.04 -2.77 1.62
N THR A 128 -9.01 -3.40 2.28
CA THR A 128 -10.34 -3.62 1.68
C THR A 128 -11.34 -2.51 1.95
N ARG A 129 -11.05 -1.62 2.92
CA ARG A 129 -11.95 -0.54 3.34
C ARG A 129 -11.45 0.80 2.83
N VAL A 130 -12.16 1.37 1.87
CA VAL A 130 -11.95 2.73 1.36
C VAL A 130 -13.24 3.52 1.51
N ILE A 131 -13.21 4.60 2.29
CA ILE A 131 -14.40 5.40 2.58
C ILE A 131 -14.19 6.84 2.10
N PRO A 132 -14.96 7.31 1.12
CA PRO A 132 -14.92 8.72 0.73
C PRO A 132 -15.67 9.59 1.76
N THR A 133 -15.12 10.75 2.11
CA THR A 133 -15.78 11.68 3.04
C THR A 133 -17.10 12.23 2.50
N ASP A 134 -17.30 12.21 1.18
CA ASP A 134 -18.59 12.55 0.58
C ASP A 134 -19.69 11.55 0.96
N ALA A 135 -19.36 10.26 1.17
CA ALA A 135 -20.32 9.28 1.68
C ALA A 135 -20.69 9.57 3.14
N ILE A 136 -19.71 9.98 3.96
CA ILE A 136 -19.96 10.40 5.36
C ILE A 136 -20.89 11.61 5.36
N ARG A 137 -20.59 12.64 4.55
CA ARG A 137 -21.45 13.81 4.38
C ARG A 137 -22.87 13.44 3.96
N GLU A 138 -23.04 12.49 3.05
CA GLU A 138 -24.33 12.03 2.58
C GLU A 138 -25.15 11.35 3.68
N VAL A 139 -24.50 10.54 4.53
CA VAL A 139 -25.14 9.93 5.72
C VAL A 139 -25.58 11.02 6.70
N LEU A 140 -24.73 12.00 6.97
CA LEU A 140 -25.09 13.13 7.84
C LEU A 140 -26.25 13.94 7.25
N ARG A 141 -26.26 14.19 5.94
CA ARG A 141 -27.34 14.89 5.24
C ARG A 141 -28.68 14.14 5.31
N SER A 142 -28.65 12.84 5.35
CA SER A 142 -29.90 12.05 5.51
C SER A 142 -30.41 12.04 6.96
N ALA A 143 -29.53 12.25 7.95
CA ALA A 143 -29.88 12.28 9.36
C ALA A 143 -30.27 13.68 9.88
N PHE A 144 -29.70 14.75 9.31
CA PHE A 144 -29.90 16.13 9.73
C PHE A 144 -30.52 16.98 8.61
N THR A 145 -31.51 17.79 8.98
CA THR A 145 -32.16 18.71 8.04
C THR A 145 -31.27 19.90 7.71
N GLU A 146 -31.54 20.57 6.60
CA GLU A 146 -30.83 21.80 6.19
C GLU A 146 -30.94 22.91 7.25
N ASP A 147 -31.99 22.91 8.07
CA ASP A 147 -32.14 23.90 9.16
C ASP A 147 -31.12 23.71 10.27
N ILE A 148 -30.67 22.48 10.53
CA ILE A 148 -29.70 22.17 11.58
C ILE A 148 -28.26 22.33 11.05
N PHE A 149 -27.97 21.71 9.89
CA PHE A 149 -26.64 21.75 9.27
C PHE A 149 -26.72 22.15 7.80
N PRO A 150 -26.89 23.46 7.49
CA PRO A 150 -27.10 23.89 6.10
C PRO A 150 -25.95 23.52 5.16
N THR A 151 -24.71 23.66 5.59
CA THR A 151 -23.53 23.51 4.72
C THR A 151 -23.31 22.10 4.21
N ILE A 152 -23.79 21.04 4.92
CA ILE A 152 -23.64 19.65 4.44
C ILE A 152 -24.59 19.32 3.27
N HIS A 153 -25.61 20.17 3.00
CA HIS A 153 -26.61 19.98 1.94
C HIS A 153 -26.17 20.47 0.56
N THR A 154 -24.91 20.89 0.41
CA THR A 154 -24.32 21.30 -0.86
C THR A 154 -22.92 20.72 -1.07
N SER A 155 -22.30 21.01 -2.21
CA SER A 155 -20.91 20.62 -2.47
C SER A 155 -19.94 21.47 -1.66
N SER A 156 -18.75 20.92 -1.35
CA SER A 156 -17.72 21.60 -0.55
C SER A 156 -17.30 22.96 -1.10
N PHE A 157 -17.25 23.09 -2.42
CA PHE A 157 -16.90 24.33 -3.12
C PHE A 157 -18.05 25.35 -3.25
N ASP A 158 -19.28 24.95 -2.91
CA ASP A 158 -20.50 25.78 -2.96
C ASP A 158 -21.10 26.03 -1.54
N ALA A 159 -20.42 25.57 -0.49
CA ALA A 159 -20.91 25.65 0.89
C ALA A 159 -21.12 27.10 1.38
N ALA A 160 -20.40 28.06 0.80
CA ALA A 160 -20.55 29.49 1.09
C ALA A 160 -22.00 29.99 0.97
N ARG A 161 -22.77 29.44 0.03
CA ARG A 161 -24.16 29.84 -0.25
C ARG A 161 -25.10 29.56 0.94
N LEU A 162 -24.78 28.57 1.76
CA LEU A 162 -25.63 28.12 2.85
C LEU A 162 -25.15 28.59 4.24
N VAL A 163 -24.12 29.44 4.30
CA VAL A 163 -23.67 30.06 5.54
C VAL A 163 -24.71 31.07 6.02
N ARG A 164 -25.27 30.87 7.22
CA ARG A 164 -26.36 31.68 7.78
C ARG A 164 -25.90 32.79 8.73
N HIS A 165 -24.64 32.74 9.18
CA HIS A 165 -24.12 33.71 10.14
C HIS A 165 -23.40 34.86 9.45
N PRO A 166 -23.45 36.08 10.06
CA PRO A 166 -22.62 37.19 9.62
C PRO A 166 -21.13 36.76 9.62
N LEU A 167 -20.46 36.98 8.52
CA LEU A 167 -19.03 36.65 8.43
C LEU A 167 -18.19 37.70 9.19
N PRO A 168 -17.10 37.26 9.86
CA PRO A 168 -16.12 38.19 10.39
C PRO A 168 -15.56 39.09 9.30
N ARG A 169 -15.18 40.33 9.65
CA ARG A 169 -14.56 41.23 8.66
C ARG A 169 -13.31 40.60 8.07
N GLY A 170 -13.23 40.57 6.74
CA GLY A 170 -12.10 39.99 5.98
C GLY A 170 -12.12 38.45 5.87
N ALA A 171 -13.12 37.76 6.43
CA ALA A 171 -13.25 36.33 6.22
C ALA A 171 -13.73 36.00 4.81
N ASP A 172 -13.13 34.98 4.20
CA ASP A 172 -13.53 34.48 2.91
C ASP A 172 -14.74 33.55 3.03
N PRO A 173 -15.90 33.86 2.40
CA PRO A 173 -17.12 33.07 2.51
C PRO A 173 -16.93 31.61 2.07
N VAL A 174 -16.11 31.36 1.01
CA VAL A 174 -15.85 30.03 0.48
C VAL A 174 -15.13 29.18 1.52
N VAL A 175 -14.13 29.76 2.18
CA VAL A 175 -13.36 29.07 3.22
C VAL A 175 -14.22 28.82 4.46
N VAL A 176 -15.04 29.82 4.88
CA VAL A 176 -15.90 29.69 6.06
C VAL A 176 -16.95 28.59 5.86
N GLY A 177 -17.69 28.59 4.74
CA GLY A 177 -18.69 27.57 4.45
C GLY A 177 -18.08 26.16 4.35
N PHE A 178 -16.92 26.05 3.74
CA PHE A 178 -16.19 24.80 3.68
C PHE A 178 -15.73 24.32 5.05
N ARG A 179 -15.20 25.19 5.89
CA ARG A 179 -14.78 24.86 7.27
C ARG A 179 -15.94 24.33 8.10
N ASP A 180 -17.09 24.98 8.02
CA ASP A 180 -18.29 24.56 8.72
C ASP A 180 -18.71 23.14 8.29
N GLN A 181 -18.78 22.90 6.98
CA GLN A 181 -19.06 21.57 6.43
C GLN A 181 -18.01 20.53 6.85
N ALA A 182 -16.72 20.86 6.74
CA ALA A 182 -15.63 19.93 7.07
C ALA A 182 -15.61 19.59 8.55
N SER A 183 -15.95 20.55 9.45
CA SER A 183 -16.06 20.29 10.89
C SER A 183 -17.17 19.30 11.21
N ALA A 184 -18.32 19.40 10.55
CA ALA A 184 -19.41 18.44 10.72
C ALA A 184 -19.02 17.05 10.24
N VAL A 185 -18.36 16.94 9.07
CA VAL A 185 -17.91 15.65 8.51
C VAL A 185 -16.79 15.04 9.36
N ALA A 186 -15.93 15.85 10.00
CA ALA A 186 -14.84 15.36 10.83
C ALA A 186 -15.34 14.51 12.02
N VAL A 187 -16.54 14.76 12.53
CA VAL A 187 -17.16 13.93 13.59
C VAL A 187 -17.40 12.49 13.08
N GLY A 188 -17.88 12.35 11.85
CA GLY A 188 -18.06 11.04 11.23
C GLY A 188 -16.74 10.34 10.92
N VAL A 189 -15.71 11.10 10.54
CA VAL A 189 -14.35 10.58 10.34
C VAL A 189 -13.80 10.02 11.66
N ASP A 190 -13.90 10.77 12.77
CA ASP A 190 -13.47 10.34 14.11
C ASP A 190 -14.16 9.03 14.52
N ALA A 191 -15.47 8.93 14.32
CA ALA A 191 -16.22 7.71 14.64
C ALA A 191 -15.75 6.49 13.83
N LEU A 192 -15.44 6.67 12.55
CA LEU A 192 -14.91 5.59 11.70
C LEU A 192 -13.50 5.16 12.10
N LEU A 193 -12.65 6.09 12.54
CA LEU A 193 -11.33 5.77 13.06
C LEU A 193 -11.44 4.92 14.33
N ARG A 194 -12.27 5.33 15.29
CA ARG A 194 -12.50 4.56 16.53
C ARG A 194 -12.98 3.15 16.22
N ARG A 195 -13.92 3.02 15.31
CA ARG A 195 -14.42 1.71 14.90
C ARG A 195 -13.35 0.85 14.24
N ALA A 196 -12.52 1.43 13.37
CA ALA A 196 -11.41 0.70 12.73
C ALA A 196 -10.40 0.19 13.77
N ILE A 197 -10.13 0.98 14.80
CA ILE A 197 -9.26 0.62 15.93
C ILE A 197 -9.88 -0.52 16.75
N GLU A 198 -11.15 -0.42 17.12
CA GLU A 198 -11.88 -1.44 17.88
C GLU A 198 -11.93 -2.80 17.14
N GLU A 199 -12.03 -2.75 15.81
CA GLU A 199 -12.07 -3.94 14.95
C GLU A 199 -10.67 -4.44 14.53
N GLY A 200 -9.59 -3.71 14.85
CA GLY A 200 -8.23 -4.03 14.41
C GLY A 200 -8.07 -4.02 12.89
N THR A 201 -8.82 -3.16 12.16
CA THR A 201 -8.89 -3.21 10.70
C THR A 201 -8.24 -2.02 10.03
N ASN A 202 -7.49 -2.28 8.95
CA ASN A 202 -6.90 -1.23 8.12
C ASN A 202 -7.98 -0.45 7.34
N LEU A 203 -7.79 0.86 7.20
CA LEU A 203 -8.76 1.78 6.61
C LEU A 203 -8.09 2.88 5.81
N ILE A 204 -8.64 3.20 4.65
CA ILE A 204 -8.34 4.43 3.92
C ILE A 204 -9.58 5.32 3.94
N ILE A 205 -9.43 6.57 4.38
CA ILE A 205 -10.45 7.61 4.22
C ILE A 205 -9.91 8.63 3.22
N GLU A 206 -10.71 9.01 2.22
CA GLU A 206 -10.31 10.02 1.25
C GLU A 206 -11.35 11.13 1.11
N GLY A 207 -10.93 12.36 0.88
CA GLY A 207 -11.87 13.41 0.56
C GLY A 207 -11.41 14.82 0.91
N ALA A 208 -12.20 15.81 0.44
CA ALA A 208 -11.90 17.21 0.68
C ALA A 208 -12.05 17.61 2.16
N HIS A 209 -12.88 16.90 2.92
CA HIS A 209 -13.18 17.20 4.31
C HIS A 209 -12.08 16.73 5.29
N LEU A 210 -11.05 16.02 4.82
CA LEU A 210 -9.86 15.69 5.61
C LEU A 210 -8.93 16.90 5.66
N VAL A 211 -9.33 17.86 6.47
CA VAL A 211 -8.61 19.14 6.64
C VAL A 211 -7.60 19.01 7.78
N PRO A 212 -6.31 19.31 7.54
CA PRO A 212 -5.30 19.28 8.60
C PRO A 212 -5.71 20.16 9.79
N GLY A 213 -5.57 19.61 11.01
CA GLY A 213 -5.95 20.29 12.25
C GLY A 213 -7.41 20.13 12.68
N PHE A 214 -8.28 19.49 11.87
CA PHE A 214 -9.69 19.26 12.23
C PHE A 214 -9.92 17.95 12.98
N LEU A 215 -8.98 17.02 12.88
CA LEU A 215 -8.94 15.77 13.61
C LEU A 215 -7.78 15.81 14.62
N ASP A 216 -8.06 15.54 15.89
CA ASP A 216 -7.03 15.35 16.91
C ASP A 216 -6.45 13.93 16.79
N ARG A 217 -5.31 13.80 16.10
CA ARG A 217 -4.64 12.52 15.88
C ARG A 217 -3.97 11.97 17.15
N LYS A 218 -3.63 12.84 18.10
CA LYS A 218 -2.94 12.43 19.32
C LYS A 218 -3.76 11.45 20.16
N GLN A 219 -5.08 11.54 20.10
CA GLN A 219 -5.96 10.61 20.80
C GLN A 219 -5.84 9.15 20.31
N PHE A 220 -5.25 8.91 19.14
CA PHE A 220 -5.08 7.58 18.54
C PHE A 220 -3.65 7.05 18.66
N GLU A 221 -2.73 7.82 19.25
CA GLU A 221 -1.34 7.39 19.47
C GLU A 221 -1.30 6.09 20.29
N GLY A 222 -0.51 5.12 19.83
CA GLY A 222 -0.42 3.80 20.46
C GLY A 222 -1.62 2.87 20.22
N GLN A 223 -2.68 3.32 19.53
CA GLN A 223 -3.86 2.52 19.20
C GLN A 223 -3.97 2.24 17.69
N ALA A 224 -3.44 3.12 16.86
CA ALA A 224 -3.41 2.97 15.41
C ALA A 224 -2.24 3.74 14.82
N VAL A 225 -1.79 3.32 13.64
CA VAL A 225 -0.87 4.09 12.81
C VAL A 225 -1.71 4.98 11.89
N VAL A 226 -1.83 6.27 12.22
CA VAL A 226 -2.62 7.23 11.43
C VAL A 226 -1.71 8.05 10.54
N VAL A 227 -1.82 7.85 9.22
CA VAL A 227 -0.98 8.47 8.19
C VAL A 227 -1.79 9.50 7.40
N PRO A 228 -1.72 10.81 7.77
CA PRO A 228 -2.38 11.87 7.01
C PRO A 228 -1.49 12.37 5.90
N MET A 229 -2.11 12.75 4.78
CA MET A 229 -1.45 13.47 3.68
C MET A 229 -2.44 14.31 2.89
N VAL A 230 -1.93 15.30 2.16
CA VAL A 230 -2.73 16.18 1.31
C VAL A 230 -2.24 16.08 -0.12
N VAL A 231 -3.12 15.68 -1.03
CA VAL A 231 -2.85 15.64 -2.47
C VAL A 231 -3.17 16.99 -3.11
N THR A 232 -2.26 17.50 -3.94
CA THR A 232 -2.42 18.78 -4.63
C THR A 232 -2.10 18.69 -6.12
N VAL A 233 -2.72 19.56 -6.91
CA VAL A 233 -2.34 19.83 -8.30
C VAL A 233 -2.09 21.33 -8.42
N ASP A 234 -0.82 21.75 -8.49
CA ASP A 234 -0.50 23.18 -8.51
C ASP A 234 -0.76 23.80 -9.88
N ASP A 235 -0.56 23.06 -10.97
CA ASP A 235 -0.88 23.47 -12.34
C ASP A 235 -2.39 23.56 -12.54
N GLU A 236 -2.88 24.74 -12.94
CA GLU A 236 -4.31 25.00 -13.12
C GLU A 236 -4.89 24.33 -14.35
N GLU A 237 -4.14 24.24 -15.44
CA GLU A 237 -4.60 23.61 -16.68
C GLU A 237 -4.72 22.11 -16.49
N LEU A 238 -3.73 21.49 -15.86
CA LEU A 238 -3.78 20.09 -15.48
C LEU A 238 -4.97 19.83 -14.53
N HIS A 239 -5.21 20.71 -13.55
CA HIS A 239 -6.33 20.54 -12.63
C HIS A 239 -7.70 20.65 -13.34
N ARG A 240 -7.83 21.55 -14.32
CA ARG A 240 -9.03 21.67 -15.18
C ARG A 240 -9.23 20.41 -16.02
N SER A 241 -8.17 19.87 -16.61
CA SER A 241 -8.25 18.67 -17.45
C SER A 241 -8.76 17.44 -16.70
N HIS A 242 -8.49 17.33 -15.41
CA HIS A 242 -9.01 16.24 -14.56
C HIS A 242 -10.55 16.22 -14.50
N PHE A 243 -11.22 17.40 -14.57
CA PHE A 243 -12.68 17.45 -14.61
C PHE A 243 -13.24 17.01 -15.95
N ALA A 244 -12.55 17.30 -17.05
CA ALA A 244 -12.94 16.83 -18.37
C ALA A 244 -12.85 15.31 -18.48
N ILE A 245 -11.75 14.71 -17.99
CA ILE A 245 -11.57 13.24 -17.93
C ILE A 245 -12.65 12.59 -17.08
N ARG A 246 -12.93 13.14 -15.90
CA ARG A 246 -13.95 12.61 -14.98
C ARG A 246 -15.36 12.66 -15.59
N ALA A 247 -15.68 13.66 -16.40
CA ALA A 247 -16.97 13.76 -17.07
C ALA A 247 -17.16 12.67 -18.14
N LEU A 248 -16.07 12.19 -18.75
CA LEU A 248 -16.11 11.05 -19.69
C LEU A 248 -16.41 9.72 -18.96
N GLU A 249 -15.97 9.58 -17.72
CA GLU A 249 -16.14 8.37 -16.92
C GLU A 249 -17.52 8.30 -16.23
N THR A 250 -18.13 9.43 -15.91
CA THR A 250 -19.37 9.52 -15.12
C THR A 250 -20.43 10.38 -15.81
N ARG A 251 -21.49 9.74 -16.33
CA ARG A 251 -22.62 10.42 -17.03
C ARG A 251 -23.38 11.45 -16.17
N ASN A 252 -23.32 11.35 -14.84
CA ASN A 252 -24.12 12.16 -13.91
C ASN A 252 -23.36 13.31 -13.24
N ARG A 253 -22.12 13.60 -13.66
CA ARG A 253 -21.30 14.70 -13.11
C ARG A 253 -20.76 15.58 -14.21
N PRO A 254 -21.56 16.55 -14.72
CA PRO A 254 -21.13 17.42 -15.81
C PRO A 254 -19.90 18.23 -15.38
N ALA A 255 -18.88 18.28 -16.26
CA ALA A 255 -17.64 19.04 -16.03
C ALA A 255 -17.93 20.52 -15.80
N GLU A 256 -18.95 21.06 -16.48
CA GLU A 256 -19.35 22.48 -16.43
C GLU A 256 -19.52 22.97 -15.00
N ARG A 257 -20.23 22.22 -14.14
CA ARG A 257 -20.42 22.60 -12.74
C ARG A 257 -19.12 22.78 -11.96
N TYR A 258 -18.12 21.96 -12.24
CA TYR A 258 -16.81 22.07 -11.56
C TYR A 258 -16.01 23.23 -12.13
N LEU A 259 -16.14 23.50 -13.43
CA LEU A 259 -15.48 24.61 -14.10
C LEU A 259 -16.07 25.96 -13.67
N ASP A 260 -17.40 26.05 -13.47
CA ASP A 260 -18.07 27.24 -12.93
C ASP A 260 -17.58 27.61 -11.53
N PHE A 261 -17.25 26.61 -10.70
CA PHE A 261 -16.73 26.80 -9.35
C PHE A 261 -15.22 26.60 -9.23
N PHE A 262 -14.49 26.62 -10.34
CA PHE A 262 -13.07 26.29 -10.34
C PHE A 262 -12.26 27.22 -9.42
N ASP A 263 -12.54 28.50 -9.40
CA ASP A 263 -11.87 29.48 -8.53
C ASP A 263 -12.09 29.16 -7.05
N HIS A 264 -13.30 28.71 -6.67
CA HIS A 264 -13.57 28.23 -5.30
C HIS A 264 -12.76 26.98 -4.98
N ILE A 265 -12.69 26.01 -5.90
CA ILE A 265 -11.91 24.80 -5.74
C ILE A 265 -10.42 25.12 -5.55
N ARG A 266 -9.86 26.05 -6.37
CA ARG A 266 -8.47 26.52 -6.24
C ARG A 266 -8.22 27.22 -4.92
N LYS A 267 -9.17 28.03 -4.46
CA LYS A 267 -9.11 28.69 -3.16
C LYS A 267 -9.08 27.69 -2.00
N LEU A 268 -9.95 26.67 -2.06
CA LEU A 268 -9.95 25.58 -1.07
C LEU A 268 -8.67 24.78 -1.09
N GLN A 269 -8.08 24.51 -2.28
CA GLN A 269 -6.79 23.86 -2.35
C GLN A 269 -5.69 24.67 -1.65
N LYS A 270 -5.63 25.99 -1.91
CA LYS A 270 -4.67 26.89 -1.25
C LYS A 270 -4.87 26.88 0.27
N TYR A 271 -6.13 26.91 0.73
CA TYR A 271 -6.47 26.85 2.15
C TYR A 271 -6.03 25.52 2.78
N ILE A 272 -6.39 24.36 2.20
CA ILE A 272 -6.01 23.04 2.71
C ILE A 272 -4.48 22.89 2.72
N LYS A 273 -3.80 23.34 1.65
CA LYS A 273 -2.33 23.31 1.54
C LYS A 273 -1.67 24.17 2.62
N SER A 274 -2.21 25.34 2.94
CA SER A 274 -1.67 26.21 4.01
C SER A 274 -1.78 25.54 5.39
N LEU A 275 -2.90 24.87 5.67
CA LEU A 275 -3.07 24.11 6.90
C LEU A 275 -2.17 22.86 6.96
N ALA A 276 -1.94 22.20 5.83
CA ALA A 276 -1.01 21.08 5.78
C ALA A 276 0.40 21.52 6.19
N LEU A 277 0.88 22.64 5.67
CA LEU A 277 2.16 23.24 6.07
C LEU A 277 2.19 23.62 7.55
N GLN A 278 1.12 24.23 8.04
CA GLN A 278 1.00 24.66 9.45
C GLN A 278 1.01 23.48 10.43
N HIS A 279 0.38 22.36 10.05
CA HIS A 279 0.28 21.16 10.90
C HIS A 279 1.30 20.07 10.58
N GLY A 280 2.30 20.33 9.73
CA GLY A 280 3.33 19.37 9.35
C GLY A 280 2.77 18.12 8.65
N VAL A 281 1.64 18.26 7.93
CA VAL A 281 1.07 17.16 7.15
C VAL A 281 1.74 17.11 5.77
N PRO A 282 2.26 15.95 5.33
CA PRO A 282 2.89 15.82 4.03
C PRO A 282 1.98 16.27 2.87
N ILE A 283 2.56 16.99 1.92
CA ILE A 283 1.89 17.42 0.69
C ILE A 283 2.45 16.58 -0.46
N VAL A 284 1.56 15.90 -1.18
CA VAL A 284 1.90 15.04 -2.31
C VAL A 284 1.39 15.69 -3.60
N PRO A 285 2.28 16.14 -4.50
CA PRO A 285 1.89 16.68 -5.79
C PRO A 285 1.43 15.54 -6.73
N SER A 286 0.30 15.73 -7.41
CA SER A 286 -0.31 14.75 -8.31
C SER A 286 -0.17 15.21 -9.77
N TYR A 287 1.01 15.00 -10.35
CA TYR A 287 1.28 15.29 -11.77
C TYR A 287 1.34 14.02 -12.62
N ASN A 288 1.80 12.93 -12.04
CA ASN A 288 1.90 11.63 -12.67
C ASN A 288 1.43 10.57 -11.67
N LEU A 289 0.45 9.78 -12.06
CA LEU A 289 -0.21 8.84 -11.16
C LEU A 289 0.74 7.82 -10.55
N ASP A 290 1.65 7.23 -11.35
CA ASP A 290 2.59 6.22 -10.85
C ASP A 290 3.62 6.80 -9.89
N ALA A 291 4.18 7.98 -10.21
CA ALA A 291 5.11 8.67 -9.32
C ALA A 291 4.42 9.12 -8.01
N THR A 292 3.20 9.65 -8.11
CA THR A 292 2.39 10.04 -6.95
C THR A 292 2.11 8.83 -6.05
N LEU A 293 1.71 7.71 -6.64
CA LEU A 293 1.39 6.50 -5.90
C LEU A 293 2.63 5.90 -5.22
N SER A 294 3.80 5.90 -5.88
CA SER A 294 5.05 5.48 -5.25
C SER A 294 5.39 6.36 -4.05
N GLN A 295 5.27 7.68 -4.19
CA GLN A 295 5.52 8.62 -3.09
C GLN A 295 4.53 8.42 -1.92
N VAL A 296 3.25 8.16 -2.22
CA VAL A 296 2.23 7.87 -1.19
C VAL A 296 2.57 6.57 -0.44
N ILE A 297 2.99 5.52 -1.15
CA ILE A 297 3.40 4.24 -0.54
C ILE A 297 4.62 4.46 0.36
N ASP A 298 5.65 5.16 -0.13
CA ASP A 298 6.85 5.45 0.63
C ASP A 298 6.53 6.23 1.93
N LEU A 299 5.60 7.20 1.86
CA LEU A 299 5.14 7.94 3.04
C LEU A 299 4.38 7.05 4.02
N VAL A 300 3.47 6.20 3.54
CA VAL A 300 2.70 5.28 4.39
C VAL A 300 3.62 4.30 5.10
N VAL A 301 4.53 3.67 4.35
CA VAL A 301 5.48 2.69 4.90
C VAL A 301 6.45 3.37 5.88
N GLY A 302 6.98 4.55 5.53
CA GLY A 302 7.89 5.31 6.40
C GLY A 302 7.24 5.66 7.74
N GLN A 303 6.06 6.29 7.72
CA GLN A 303 5.35 6.66 8.96
C GLN A 303 4.90 5.44 9.77
N ALA A 304 4.56 4.34 9.10
CA ALA A 304 4.21 3.11 9.80
C ALA A 304 5.42 2.51 10.53
N ILE A 305 6.60 2.52 9.93
CA ILE A 305 7.84 2.07 10.56
C ILE A 305 8.22 2.97 11.74
N ASP A 306 8.12 4.30 11.57
CA ASP A 306 8.43 5.26 12.65
C ASP A 306 7.49 5.11 13.86
N ALA A 307 6.28 4.60 13.64
CA ALA A 307 5.32 4.33 14.72
C ALA A 307 5.61 3.02 15.50
N VAL A 308 6.54 2.17 15.00
CA VAL A 308 6.95 0.94 15.69
C VAL A 308 7.78 1.32 16.93
N PRO A 309 7.43 0.90 18.15
CA PRO A 309 8.31 1.09 19.30
C PRO A 309 9.66 0.43 19.05
N HIS A 310 10.76 1.16 19.26
CA HIS A 310 12.12 0.69 19.01
C HIS A 310 12.48 -0.64 19.74
N HIS A 311 11.71 -1.03 20.74
CA HIS A 311 11.89 -2.29 21.46
C HIS A 311 11.41 -3.53 20.69
N ALA A 312 10.48 -3.40 19.75
CA ALA A 312 10.00 -4.53 18.95
C ALA A 312 11.00 -4.90 17.83
N VAL A 313 11.77 -3.93 17.33
CA VAL A 313 12.74 -4.13 16.24
C VAL A 313 13.98 -4.93 16.70
N GLN A 314 14.33 -4.91 18.00
CA GLN A 314 15.50 -5.63 18.52
C GLN A 314 15.26 -7.11 18.79
N GLN A 315 14.04 -7.57 18.92
CA GLN A 315 13.74 -9.00 19.12
C GLN A 315 13.73 -9.81 17.82
N ASP A 316 13.51 -9.15 16.67
CA ASP A 316 13.44 -9.78 15.34
C ASP A 316 14.71 -9.57 14.48
N ALA A 317 15.78 -9.00 15.03
CA ALA A 317 17.10 -9.12 14.42
C ALA A 317 17.47 -10.61 14.48
N VAL A 318 17.01 -11.35 13.49
CA VAL A 318 17.33 -12.76 13.26
C VAL A 318 18.82 -12.95 13.44
N GLN A 319 19.21 -13.65 14.51
CA GLN A 319 20.54 -14.24 14.53
C GLN A 319 20.65 -15.06 13.24
N PRO A 320 21.68 -14.85 12.41
CA PRO A 320 21.85 -15.69 11.23
C PRO A 320 22.00 -17.12 11.74
N HIS A 321 20.92 -17.88 11.66
CA HIS A 321 21.00 -19.32 11.84
C HIS A 321 21.98 -19.80 10.77
N ALA A 322 23.14 -20.26 11.21
CA ALA A 322 24.13 -20.88 10.34
C ALA A 322 23.40 -21.93 9.48
N VAL A 323 23.38 -21.71 8.18
CA VAL A 323 22.93 -22.70 7.21
C VAL A 323 23.70 -23.99 7.54
N PRO A 324 23.03 -25.13 7.81
CA PRO A 324 23.74 -26.38 8.00
C PRO A 324 24.51 -26.64 6.71
N GLN A 325 25.83 -26.59 6.78
CA GLN A 325 26.69 -27.08 5.70
C GLN A 325 26.43 -28.58 5.61
N HIS A 326 25.52 -29.00 4.77
CA HIS A 326 25.42 -30.42 4.39
C HIS A 326 26.76 -30.79 3.78
N ALA A 327 27.51 -31.62 4.51
CA ALA A 327 28.74 -32.23 4.08
C ALA A 327 28.51 -32.87 2.70
N VAL A 328 29.17 -32.34 1.70
CA VAL A 328 29.27 -32.98 0.40
C VAL A 328 29.95 -34.33 0.62
N PRO A 329 29.33 -35.50 0.26
CA PRO A 329 30.02 -36.79 0.36
C PRO A 329 31.21 -36.75 -0.59
N GLN A 330 32.43 -36.80 -0.03
CA GLN A 330 33.62 -37.02 -0.79
C GLN A 330 33.51 -38.46 -1.35
N HIS A 331 33.20 -38.59 -2.63
CA HIS A 331 33.36 -39.84 -3.32
C HIS A 331 34.84 -40.21 -3.37
N ALA A 332 35.19 -41.24 -2.60
CA ALA A 332 36.51 -41.88 -2.64
C ALA A 332 36.72 -42.44 -4.06
N VAL A 333 37.68 -41.87 -4.74
CA VAL A 333 38.20 -42.41 -6.01
C VAL A 333 38.98 -43.68 -5.69
N PRO A 334 38.68 -44.89 -6.27
CA PRO A 334 39.46 -46.08 -6.07
C PRO A 334 40.85 -45.88 -6.71
N GLN A 335 41.91 -45.95 -5.93
CA GLN A 335 43.27 -46.03 -6.44
C GLN A 335 43.47 -47.41 -7.11
N HIS A 336 43.54 -47.43 -8.42
CA HIS A 336 44.03 -48.59 -9.13
C HIS A 336 45.52 -48.79 -8.88
N ALA A 337 45.86 -49.91 -8.22
CA ALA A 337 47.24 -50.37 -8.06
C ALA A 337 47.88 -50.68 -9.41
N VAL A 338 49.01 -50.03 -9.65
CA VAL A 338 49.90 -50.33 -10.81
C VAL A 338 50.83 -51.47 -10.39
N PRO A 339 50.94 -52.58 -11.13
CA PRO A 339 51.88 -53.64 -10.81
C PRO A 339 53.31 -53.20 -11.16
N GLN A 340 54.21 -53.33 -10.18
CA GLN A 340 55.65 -53.20 -10.42
C GLN A 340 56.15 -54.40 -11.14
N HIS A 341 56.66 -54.23 -12.34
CA HIS A 341 57.50 -55.19 -13.04
C HIS A 341 58.97 -54.82 -12.80
N SER A 342 59.62 -55.69 -12.02
CA SER A 342 61.08 -55.83 -11.89
C SER A 342 61.63 -56.55 -13.18
N GLY A 343 62.49 -55.88 -13.87
CA GLY A 343 63.25 -56.49 -14.98
C GLY A 343 64.66 -55.93 -15.04
N GLN A 344 65.63 -56.73 -14.70
CA GLN A 344 67.03 -56.49 -14.70
C GLN A 344 67.60 -56.24 -16.12
N PRO A 345 68.78 -55.66 -16.25
CA PRO A 345 69.36 -55.35 -17.55
C PRO A 345 70.23 -56.49 -18.09
N GLU A 346 70.09 -56.86 -19.32
CA GLU A 346 71.11 -57.62 -20.02
C GLU A 346 71.89 -56.74 -20.99
N ARG A 347 73.21 -56.99 -20.90
CA ARG A 347 74.29 -56.44 -21.79
C ARG A 347 74.27 -57.16 -23.11
N GLY A 348 74.72 -56.53 -24.15
CA GLY A 348 75.26 -57.22 -25.30
C GLY A 348 75.34 -56.46 -26.62
N THR A 349 76.42 -55.86 -26.80
CA THR A 349 77.29 -55.82 -27.99
C THR A 349 76.63 -55.89 -29.39
N ARG A 350 76.67 -54.96 -30.17
CA ARG A 350 77.57 -54.52 -31.25
C ARG A 350 77.12 -53.22 -31.89
#